data_2ae9a358c1b3f5726e716aebdfaf25f8
#
_entry.id   2ae9a358c1b3f5726e716aebdfaf25f8
#
_cell.length_a   1.000
_cell.length_b   1.000
_cell.length_c   1.000
_cell.angle_alpha   90.00
_cell.angle_beta   90.00
_cell.angle_gamma   90.00
#
_symmetry.space_group_name_H-M   'P 1'
#
loop_
_entity.id
_entity.type
_entity.pdbx_description
1 polymer ?
#
loop_
_entity_poly.entity_id
_entity_poly.type
_entity_poly.pdbx_seq_one_letter_code
_entity_poly.pdbx_strand_id
1 'polypeptide(L)'
;MSEPILRLDQLCKDFGDGPVLRGLSLEIYAGEFLTLLGPSGCGKTTTLRIIAGLERPTSGRVYLNGKDVTALPPEKRQVNTVFQNYALFPHMNVFQNIAYGLRVLKISKQEQRERVMAALALVRLSGYEKRMPSQLSGGQRQRVAIARAVVLRPKVLLLDEPLGALDLKLRQEMQRELKQLQRQLGITFVYITHDQEEALNMSTRIVILRNGAIEQTGTPEEVYERPRTLFAADFIGQSNLLPGVVTAREEGRLTLQMADFSVPAAAPEGFSPAVGDSVVLCLRPQRVRYGSAPQHGMQLEGRIHSKEYIGGMQHTQITLGDSILLNAVTQSAELDSYPIGSRVYVGWDARHAPVVPQEEELGEARI
;
A
#
# COMPACT_ATOMS: atom_id res chain seq x y z
N MET A 1 -18.93 14.75 -10.20
CA MET A 1 -18.15 13.83 -9.33
C MET A 1 -19.12 12.81 -8.74
N SER A 2 -18.78 11.52 -8.76
CA SER A 2 -19.63 10.48 -8.14
C SER A 2 -19.62 10.64 -6.62
N GLU A 3 -20.77 10.41 -5.98
CA GLU A 3 -20.84 10.41 -4.51
C GLU A 3 -20.01 9.26 -3.92
N PRO A 4 -19.26 9.50 -2.80
CA PRO A 4 -18.49 8.45 -2.16
C PRO A 4 -19.42 7.39 -1.54
N ILE A 5 -19.09 6.11 -1.73
CA ILE A 5 -19.82 5.00 -1.10
C ILE A 5 -19.57 4.93 0.41
N LEU A 6 -18.36 5.28 0.83
CA LEU A 6 -17.95 5.36 2.23
C LEU A 6 -17.17 6.67 2.44
N ARG A 7 -17.55 7.45 3.44
CA ARG A 7 -16.86 8.67 3.84
C ARG A 7 -16.56 8.63 5.33
N LEU A 8 -15.31 8.85 5.65
CA LEU A 8 -14.83 9.10 7.00
C LEU A 8 -14.64 10.60 7.15
N ASP A 9 -15.19 11.18 8.21
CA ASP A 9 -15.21 12.62 8.43
C ASP A 9 -14.59 12.94 9.79
N GLN A 10 -13.38 13.47 9.80
CA GLN A 10 -12.62 13.92 10.96
C GLN A 10 -12.58 12.87 12.09
N LEU A 11 -12.31 11.60 11.74
CA LEU A 11 -12.28 10.52 12.73
C LEU A 11 -11.11 10.68 13.70
N CYS A 12 -11.43 10.78 14.97
CA CYS A 12 -10.47 10.69 16.07
C CYS A 12 -10.76 9.46 16.92
N LYS A 13 -9.72 8.82 17.42
CA LYS A 13 -9.81 7.74 18.39
C LYS A 13 -8.69 7.81 19.39
N ASP A 14 -9.09 7.84 20.65
CA ASP A 14 -8.22 7.73 21.80
C ASP A 14 -8.69 6.58 22.70
N PHE A 15 -7.77 5.75 23.17
CA PHE A 15 -8.05 4.65 24.12
C PHE A 15 -7.68 5.00 25.55
N GLY A 16 -7.19 6.23 25.81
CA GLY A 16 -6.73 6.70 27.11
C GLY A 16 -5.21 6.85 27.21
N ASP A 17 -4.47 6.21 26.32
CA ASP A 17 -2.98 6.27 26.27
C ASP A 17 -2.48 7.23 25.17
N GLY A 18 -3.38 8.06 24.64
CA GLY A 18 -3.11 9.00 23.56
C GLY A 18 -3.84 8.70 22.26
N PRO A 19 -3.90 9.68 21.36
CA PRO A 19 -4.70 9.59 20.14
C PRO A 19 -4.08 8.63 19.11
N VAL A 20 -4.82 7.56 18.77
CA VAL A 20 -4.49 6.60 17.71
C VAL A 20 -4.94 7.11 16.34
N LEU A 21 -6.06 7.86 16.26
CA LEU A 21 -6.50 8.56 15.04
C LEU A 21 -6.64 10.05 15.34
N ARG A 22 -6.19 10.89 14.39
CA ARG A 22 -6.04 12.33 14.56
C ARG A 22 -6.77 13.10 13.45
N GLY A 23 -8.12 13.05 13.43
CA GLY A 23 -8.92 13.78 12.45
C GLY A 23 -8.86 13.18 11.04
N LEU A 24 -8.85 11.84 10.93
CA LEU A 24 -8.76 11.14 9.66
C LEU A 24 -10.00 11.37 8.81
N SER A 25 -9.83 11.99 7.64
CA SER A 25 -10.89 12.23 6.64
C SER A 25 -10.53 11.51 5.35
N LEU A 26 -11.46 10.68 4.84
CA LEU A 26 -11.23 9.86 3.65
C LEU A 26 -12.54 9.60 2.93
N GLU A 27 -12.56 9.81 1.62
CA GLU A 27 -13.64 9.41 0.74
C GLU A 27 -13.24 8.19 -0.06
N ILE A 28 -14.15 7.21 -0.14
CA ILE A 28 -13.95 5.95 -0.86
C ILE A 28 -15.09 5.79 -1.84
N TYR A 29 -14.76 5.52 -3.11
CA TYR A 29 -15.73 5.47 -4.20
C TYR A 29 -16.13 4.03 -4.54
N ALA A 30 -17.30 3.88 -5.17
CA ALA A 30 -17.80 2.57 -5.55
C ALA A 30 -16.86 1.85 -6.53
N GLY A 31 -16.61 0.57 -6.26
CA GLY A 31 -15.75 -0.27 -7.11
C GLY A 31 -14.24 -0.05 -6.92
N GLU A 32 -13.81 0.80 -5.97
CA GLU A 32 -12.38 0.93 -5.65
C GLU A 32 -11.83 -0.31 -4.94
N PHE A 33 -10.56 -0.59 -5.20
CA PHE A 33 -9.70 -1.39 -4.34
C PHE A 33 -8.78 -0.43 -3.59
N LEU A 34 -9.23 0.04 -2.43
CA LEU A 34 -8.48 0.96 -1.59
C LEU A 34 -7.61 0.19 -0.60
N THR A 35 -6.33 0.52 -0.51
CA THR A 35 -5.45 -0.01 0.53
C THR A 35 -5.04 1.05 1.55
N LEU A 36 -5.24 0.75 2.83
CA LEU A 36 -4.64 1.47 3.94
C LEU A 36 -3.29 0.83 4.25
N LEU A 37 -2.22 1.57 4.03
CA LEU A 37 -0.84 1.14 4.20
C LEU A 37 -0.14 2.01 5.24
N GLY A 38 0.80 1.46 6.00
CA GLY A 38 1.55 2.21 6.99
C GLY A 38 2.22 1.30 8.03
N PRO A 39 3.11 1.81 8.88
CA PRO A 39 3.78 1.04 9.92
C PRO A 39 2.80 0.49 10.96
N SER A 40 3.29 -0.42 11.81
CA SER A 40 2.50 -0.94 12.93
C SER A 40 2.10 0.20 13.87
N GLY A 41 0.87 0.15 14.40
CA GLY A 41 0.37 1.17 15.32
C GLY A 41 -0.12 2.49 14.68
N CYS A 42 -0.03 2.70 13.37
CA CYS A 42 -0.48 3.95 12.73
C CYS A 42 -2.01 4.12 12.60
N GLY A 43 -2.83 3.19 13.12
CA GLY A 43 -4.28 3.32 13.18
C GLY A 43 -5.08 2.56 12.11
N LYS A 44 -4.45 1.74 11.23
CA LYS A 44 -5.13 0.99 10.15
C LYS A 44 -6.27 0.09 10.66
N THR A 45 -5.95 -0.84 11.55
CA THR A 45 -6.94 -1.78 12.13
C THR A 45 -8.01 -1.04 12.93
N THR A 46 -7.64 0.04 13.64
CA THR A 46 -8.61 0.90 14.35
C THR A 46 -9.59 1.55 13.37
N THR A 47 -9.10 2.10 12.26
CA THR A 47 -9.92 2.67 11.19
C THR A 47 -10.90 1.63 10.63
N LEU A 48 -10.40 0.43 10.29
CA LEU A 48 -11.24 -0.65 9.79
C LEU A 48 -12.32 -1.06 10.81
N ARG A 49 -11.96 -1.21 12.10
CA ARG A 49 -12.90 -1.57 13.16
C ARG A 49 -13.98 -0.50 13.35
N ILE A 50 -13.65 0.79 13.20
CA ILE A 50 -14.62 1.90 13.24
C ILE A 50 -15.54 1.81 12.03
N ILE A 51 -15.06 1.56 10.82
CA ILE A 51 -15.88 1.36 9.62
C ILE A 51 -16.82 0.17 9.80
N ALA A 52 -16.31 -0.94 10.33
CA ALA A 52 -17.11 -2.15 10.61
C ALA A 52 -18.16 -1.96 11.72
N GLY A 53 -18.06 -0.92 12.55
CA GLY A 53 -18.92 -0.72 13.72
C GLY A 53 -18.54 -1.55 14.94
N LEU A 54 -17.34 -2.17 14.91
CA LEU A 54 -16.75 -2.95 16.00
C LEU A 54 -16.09 -2.05 17.05
N GLU A 55 -15.80 -0.81 16.67
CA GLU A 55 -15.21 0.21 17.54
C GLU A 55 -15.95 1.55 17.31
N ARG A 56 -16.10 2.36 18.35
CA ARG A 56 -16.67 3.71 18.25
C ARG A 56 -15.56 4.74 18.17
N PRO A 57 -15.64 5.71 17.27
CA PRO A 57 -14.71 6.84 17.29
C PRO A 57 -14.93 7.68 18.55
N THR A 58 -13.90 8.36 19.03
CA THR A 58 -14.00 9.37 20.10
C THR A 58 -14.73 10.62 19.59
N SER A 59 -14.45 11.00 18.33
CA SER A 59 -15.17 12.05 17.59
C SER A 59 -15.09 11.80 16.08
N GLY A 60 -15.85 12.57 15.31
CA GLY A 60 -15.99 12.37 13.87
C GLY A 60 -17.12 11.42 13.50
N ARG A 61 -17.31 11.20 12.19
CA ARG A 61 -18.42 10.42 11.65
C ARG A 61 -18.06 9.49 10.53
N VAL A 62 -18.86 8.42 10.39
CA VAL A 62 -18.77 7.46 9.28
C VAL A 62 -20.08 7.49 8.50
N TYR A 63 -19.98 7.75 7.20
CA TYR A 63 -21.13 7.74 6.29
C TYR A 63 -21.01 6.58 5.31
N LEU A 64 -22.08 5.84 5.11
CA LEU A 64 -22.19 4.79 4.11
C LEU A 64 -23.38 5.10 3.19
N ASN A 65 -23.15 5.23 1.87
CA ASN A 65 -24.14 5.69 0.90
C ASN A 65 -24.86 6.99 1.36
N GLY A 66 -24.09 7.98 1.81
CA GLY A 66 -24.60 9.25 2.32
C GLY A 66 -25.29 9.23 3.68
N LYS A 67 -25.50 8.04 4.28
CA LYS A 67 -26.16 7.89 5.60
C LYS A 67 -25.14 7.78 6.72
N ASP A 68 -25.36 8.53 7.80
CA ASP A 68 -24.53 8.41 9.01
C ASP A 68 -24.79 7.03 9.67
N VAL A 69 -23.73 6.23 9.76
CA VAL A 69 -23.74 4.89 10.37
C VAL A 69 -22.88 4.81 11.63
N THR A 70 -22.40 5.95 12.14
CA THR A 70 -21.44 6.02 13.25
C THR A 70 -21.93 5.28 14.49
N ALA A 71 -23.20 5.45 14.86
CA ALA A 71 -23.81 4.81 16.03
C ALA A 71 -24.39 3.42 15.74
N LEU A 72 -24.45 3.00 14.46
CA LEU A 72 -25.06 1.71 14.11
C LEU A 72 -24.12 0.55 14.48
N PRO A 73 -24.66 -0.54 15.05
CA PRO A 73 -23.89 -1.76 15.31
C PRO A 73 -23.53 -2.47 13.99
N PRO A 74 -22.55 -3.39 14.02
CA PRO A 74 -22.01 -4.04 12.80
C PRO A 74 -23.07 -4.70 11.92
N GLU A 75 -24.03 -5.41 12.50
CA GLU A 75 -25.07 -6.16 11.77
C GLU A 75 -26.07 -5.26 11.03
N LYS A 76 -26.08 -3.96 11.31
CA LYS A 76 -26.93 -2.97 10.63
C LYS A 76 -26.18 -2.17 9.55
N ARG A 77 -24.89 -2.44 9.38
CA ARG A 77 -24.08 -1.83 8.32
C ARG A 77 -23.99 -2.74 7.11
N GLN A 78 -24.01 -2.18 5.91
CA GLN A 78 -23.85 -2.96 4.68
C GLN A 78 -22.35 -3.17 4.36
N VAL A 79 -21.57 -3.53 5.38
CA VAL A 79 -20.15 -3.86 5.29
C VAL A 79 -19.91 -5.22 5.91
N ASN A 80 -18.98 -5.99 5.36
CA ASN A 80 -18.54 -7.25 5.95
C ASN A 80 -17.02 -7.25 6.09
N THR A 81 -16.50 -8.00 7.06
CA THR A 81 -15.09 -8.06 7.39
C THR A 81 -14.55 -9.48 7.23
N VAL A 82 -13.39 -9.60 6.59
CA VAL A 82 -12.53 -10.79 6.63
C VAL A 82 -11.37 -10.47 7.55
N PHE A 83 -11.26 -11.19 8.66
CA PHE A 83 -10.21 -11.00 9.66
C PHE A 83 -8.93 -11.76 9.28
N GLN A 84 -7.81 -11.35 9.83
CA GLN A 84 -6.48 -11.94 9.62
C GLN A 84 -6.44 -13.45 9.92
N ASN A 85 -7.14 -13.91 10.96
CA ASN A 85 -7.24 -15.32 11.34
C ASN A 85 -8.40 -16.06 10.64
N TYR A 86 -9.03 -15.41 9.64
CA TYR A 86 -10.22 -15.88 8.90
C TYR A 86 -11.48 -16.09 9.75
N ALA A 87 -11.36 -16.27 11.05
CA ALA A 87 -12.44 -16.46 12.05
C ALA A 87 -13.54 -17.44 11.59
N LEU A 88 -13.15 -18.57 11.00
CA LEU A 88 -14.09 -19.63 10.63
C LEU A 88 -14.58 -20.33 11.90
N PHE A 89 -15.87 -20.68 11.94
CA PHE A 89 -16.45 -21.48 13.02
C PHE A 89 -15.94 -22.92 12.93
N PRO A 90 -15.11 -23.40 13.88
CA PRO A 90 -14.42 -24.69 13.75
C PRO A 90 -15.37 -25.90 13.83
N HIS A 91 -16.52 -25.73 14.46
CA HIS A 91 -17.57 -26.75 14.63
C HIS A 91 -18.59 -26.77 13.48
N MET A 92 -18.44 -25.93 12.47
CA MET A 92 -19.29 -25.85 11.30
C MET A 92 -18.50 -26.24 10.04
N ASN A 93 -19.15 -26.99 9.14
CA ASN A 93 -18.59 -27.27 7.83
C ASN A 93 -18.57 -26.00 6.94
N VAL A 94 -17.97 -26.10 5.75
CA VAL A 94 -17.85 -24.98 4.79
C VAL A 94 -19.20 -24.40 4.44
N PHE A 95 -20.19 -25.24 4.09
CA PHE A 95 -21.55 -24.76 3.79
C PHE A 95 -22.15 -23.99 4.95
N GLN A 96 -22.07 -24.54 6.15
CA GLN A 96 -22.62 -23.92 7.35
C GLN A 96 -21.94 -22.60 7.71
N ASN A 97 -20.63 -22.50 7.54
CA ASN A 97 -19.88 -21.28 7.71
C ASN A 97 -20.39 -20.18 6.77
N ILE A 98 -20.51 -20.48 5.47
CA ILE A 98 -20.96 -19.49 4.47
C ILE A 98 -22.45 -19.14 4.69
N ALA A 99 -23.30 -20.14 4.97
CA ALA A 99 -24.73 -19.93 5.19
C ALA A 99 -25.07 -19.22 6.51
N TYR A 100 -24.11 -19.04 7.42
CA TYR A 100 -24.37 -18.53 8.77
C TYR A 100 -25.11 -17.19 8.76
N GLY A 101 -24.58 -16.21 8.05
CA GLY A 101 -25.19 -14.88 7.95
C GLY A 101 -26.58 -14.91 7.28
N LEU A 102 -26.74 -15.75 6.24
CA LEU A 102 -28.05 -15.91 5.59
C LEU A 102 -29.11 -16.50 6.55
N ARG A 103 -28.69 -17.40 7.45
CA ARG A 103 -29.58 -17.94 8.51
C ARG A 103 -30.00 -16.88 9.50
N VAL A 104 -29.07 -16.03 9.94
CA VAL A 104 -29.37 -14.90 10.84
C VAL A 104 -30.37 -13.95 10.21
N LEU A 105 -30.26 -13.71 8.90
CA LEU A 105 -31.19 -12.91 8.12
C LEU A 105 -32.51 -13.63 7.78
N LYS A 106 -32.72 -14.87 8.28
CA LYS A 106 -33.92 -15.70 8.04
C LYS A 106 -34.26 -15.96 6.57
N ILE A 107 -33.22 -16.00 5.71
CA ILE A 107 -33.34 -16.34 4.28
C ILE A 107 -33.83 -17.80 4.17
N SER A 108 -34.66 -18.12 3.16
CA SER A 108 -35.17 -19.47 2.92
C SER A 108 -34.05 -20.48 2.68
N LYS A 109 -34.27 -21.76 3.08
CA LYS A 109 -33.26 -22.82 2.90
C LYS A 109 -32.86 -23.04 1.43
N GLN A 110 -33.80 -22.88 0.51
CA GLN A 110 -33.54 -22.99 -0.93
C GLN A 110 -32.60 -21.86 -1.38
N GLU A 111 -32.92 -20.62 -1.06
CA GLU A 111 -32.10 -19.47 -1.43
C GLU A 111 -30.73 -19.49 -0.73
N GLN A 112 -30.65 -19.97 0.53
CA GLN A 112 -29.36 -20.20 1.19
C GLN A 112 -28.50 -21.15 0.36
N ARG A 113 -29.04 -22.27 -0.09
CA ARG A 113 -28.33 -23.26 -0.90
C ARG A 113 -27.84 -22.65 -2.22
N GLU A 114 -28.70 -21.97 -2.93
CA GLU A 114 -28.36 -21.32 -4.20
C GLU A 114 -27.22 -20.30 -4.03
N ARG A 115 -27.35 -19.41 -3.05
CA ARG A 115 -26.33 -18.37 -2.79
C ARG A 115 -25.00 -18.97 -2.31
N VAL A 116 -25.03 -19.98 -1.44
CA VAL A 116 -23.81 -20.63 -0.95
C VAL A 116 -23.10 -21.35 -2.07
N MET A 117 -23.83 -22.10 -2.94
CA MET A 117 -23.21 -22.79 -4.07
C MET A 117 -22.60 -21.81 -5.07
N ALA A 118 -23.28 -20.69 -5.35
CA ALA A 118 -22.74 -19.62 -6.19
C ALA A 118 -21.47 -18.99 -5.56
N ALA A 119 -21.46 -18.74 -4.25
CA ALA A 119 -20.30 -18.20 -3.54
C ALA A 119 -19.11 -19.20 -3.56
N LEU A 120 -19.38 -20.51 -3.42
CA LEU A 120 -18.34 -21.54 -3.50
C LEU A 120 -17.75 -21.65 -4.91
N ALA A 121 -18.58 -21.58 -5.95
CA ALA A 121 -18.13 -21.56 -7.34
C ALA A 121 -17.24 -20.32 -7.62
N LEU A 122 -17.65 -19.15 -7.11
CA LEU A 122 -16.92 -17.90 -7.24
C LEU A 122 -15.49 -17.97 -6.67
N VAL A 123 -15.31 -18.65 -5.51
CA VAL A 123 -13.99 -18.84 -4.87
C VAL A 123 -13.31 -20.16 -5.25
N ARG A 124 -13.79 -20.86 -6.28
CA ARG A 124 -13.25 -22.14 -6.79
C ARG A 124 -13.17 -23.26 -5.73
N LEU A 125 -14.19 -23.35 -4.89
CA LEU A 125 -14.31 -24.39 -3.85
C LEU A 125 -15.58 -25.26 -4.01
N SER A 126 -16.09 -25.42 -5.24
CA SER A 126 -17.17 -26.37 -5.51
C SER A 126 -16.78 -27.78 -5.08
N GLY A 127 -17.69 -28.50 -4.40
CA GLY A 127 -17.43 -29.84 -3.87
C GLY A 127 -16.81 -29.88 -2.46
N TYR A 128 -16.56 -28.71 -1.84
CA TYR A 128 -16.00 -28.61 -0.50
C TYR A 128 -17.05 -28.38 0.59
N GLU A 129 -18.34 -28.41 0.26
CA GLU A 129 -19.46 -28.00 1.13
C GLU A 129 -19.45 -28.71 2.48
N LYS A 130 -19.11 -30.00 2.49
CA LYS A 130 -19.15 -30.87 3.67
C LYS A 130 -17.86 -30.86 4.49
N ARG A 131 -16.75 -30.30 3.98
CA ARG A 131 -15.48 -30.29 4.69
C ARG A 131 -15.52 -29.39 5.92
N MET A 132 -14.75 -29.79 6.93
CA MET A 132 -14.54 -28.97 8.14
C MET A 132 -13.35 -28.03 7.93
N PRO A 133 -13.27 -26.89 8.63
CA PRO A 133 -12.14 -25.96 8.53
C PRO A 133 -10.78 -26.61 8.79
N SER A 134 -10.71 -27.62 9.66
CA SER A 134 -9.49 -28.39 9.95
C SER A 134 -8.97 -29.20 8.76
N GLN A 135 -9.81 -29.48 7.78
CA GLN A 135 -9.50 -30.25 6.57
C GLN A 135 -9.07 -29.35 5.39
N LEU A 136 -8.92 -28.06 5.63
CA LEU A 136 -8.61 -27.05 4.60
C LEU A 136 -7.20 -26.51 4.76
N SER A 137 -6.53 -26.24 3.63
CA SER A 137 -5.29 -25.46 3.62
C SER A 137 -5.55 -23.98 4.04
N GLY A 138 -4.47 -23.23 4.33
CA GLY A 138 -4.57 -21.81 4.68
C GLY A 138 -5.32 -20.99 3.62
N GLY A 139 -4.93 -21.12 2.34
CA GLY A 139 -5.61 -20.44 1.23
C GLY A 139 -7.07 -20.89 1.04
N GLN A 140 -7.39 -22.17 1.28
CA GLN A 140 -8.78 -22.65 1.24
C GLN A 140 -9.61 -22.06 2.38
N ARG A 141 -9.08 -21.96 3.59
CA ARG A 141 -9.76 -21.28 4.71
C ARG A 141 -10.03 -19.80 4.40
N GLN A 142 -9.07 -19.12 3.82
CA GLN A 142 -9.25 -17.74 3.37
C GLN A 142 -10.37 -17.61 2.33
N ARG A 143 -10.40 -18.44 1.29
CA ARG A 143 -11.45 -18.45 0.27
C ARG A 143 -12.83 -18.70 0.89
N VAL A 144 -12.95 -19.58 1.88
CA VAL A 144 -14.21 -19.79 2.62
C VAL A 144 -14.61 -18.54 3.39
N ALA A 145 -13.67 -17.86 4.04
CA ALA A 145 -13.95 -16.61 4.77
C ALA A 145 -14.44 -15.49 3.83
N ILE A 146 -13.82 -15.38 2.65
CA ILE A 146 -14.27 -14.45 1.61
C ILE A 146 -15.67 -14.82 1.11
N ALA A 147 -15.92 -16.10 0.79
CA ALA A 147 -17.25 -16.57 0.36
C ALA A 147 -18.31 -16.26 1.40
N ARG A 148 -18.01 -16.47 2.71
CA ARG A 148 -18.89 -16.11 3.83
C ARG A 148 -19.18 -14.60 3.88
N ALA A 149 -18.21 -13.77 3.57
CA ALA A 149 -18.36 -12.33 3.59
C ALA A 149 -19.17 -11.82 2.38
N VAL A 150 -18.93 -12.36 1.17
CA VAL A 150 -19.57 -11.88 -0.06
C VAL A 150 -20.99 -12.43 -0.27
N VAL A 151 -21.35 -13.59 0.33
CA VAL A 151 -22.68 -14.19 0.17
C VAL A 151 -23.82 -13.29 0.62
N LEU A 152 -23.53 -12.36 1.53
CA LEU A 152 -24.47 -11.34 2.03
C LEU A 152 -24.61 -10.13 1.10
N ARG A 153 -23.82 -10.08 0.01
CA ARG A 153 -23.79 -8.98 -0.97
C ARG A 153 -23.54 -7.60 -0.32
N PRO A 154 -22.43 -7.45 0.43
CA PRO A 154 -22.10 -6.17 1.06
C PRO A 154 -21.81 -5.11 0.02
N LYS A 155 -21.94 -3.84 0.37
CA LYS A 155 -21.49 -2.70 -0.45
C LYS A 155 -19.98 -2.51 -0.37
N VAL A 156 -19.41 -2.77 0.81
CA VAL A 156 -17.97 -2.66 1.08
C VAL A 156 -17.51 -3.93 1.77
N LEU A 157 -16.40 -4.49 1.29
CA LEU A 157 -15.69 -5.60 1.91
C LEU A 157 -14.41 -5.07 2.57
N LEU A 158 -14.31 -5.31 3.87
CA LEU A 158 -13.15 -4.95 4.68
C LEU A 158 -12.25 -6.17 4.83
N LEU A 159 -10.95 -6.00 4.60
CA LEU A 159 -9.96 -7.08 4.60
C LEU A 159 -8.81 -6.67 5.53
N ASP A 160 -8.69 -7.34 6.68
CA ASP A 160 -7.68 -7.05 7.70
C ASP A 160 -6.51 -8.04 7.57
N GLU A 161 -5.43 -7.64 6.90
CA GLU A 161 -4.21 -8.41 6.63
C GLU A 161 -4.46 -9.88 6.20
N PRO A 162 -5.34 -10.13 5.22
CA PRO A 162 -5.81 -11.49 4.95
C PRO A 162 -4.74 -12.41 4.35
N LEU A 163 -3.60 -11.88 3.88
CA LEU A 163 -2.52 -12.63 3.24
C LEU A 163 -1.30 -12.83 4.14
N GLY A 164 -1.26 -12.22 5.34
CA GLY A 164 -0.09 -12.18 6.20
C GLY A 164 0.43 -13.56 6.68
N ALA A 165 -0.45 -14.58 6.73
CA ALA A 165 -0.10 -15.94 7.19
C ALA A 165 0.27 -16.92 6.06
N LEU A 166 0.39 -16.44 4.80
CA LEU A 166 0.66 -17.27 3.63
C LEU A 166 2.13 -17.23 3.21
N ASP A 167 2.64 -18.34 2.66
CA ASP A 167 3.92 -18.35 1.98
C ASP A 167 3.91 -17.48 0.70
N LEU A 168 5.09 -17.10 0.21
CA LEU A 168 5.24 -16.15 -0.90
C LEU A 168 4.48 -16.56 -2.17
N LYS A 169 4.59 -17.83 -2.58
CA LYS A 169 3.95 -18.32 -3.82
C LYS A 169 2.44 -18.29 -3.72
N LEU A 170 1.90 -18.79 -2.61
CA LEU A 170 0.46 -18.79 -2.34
C LEU A 170 -0.06 -17.35 -2.17
N ARG A 171 0.71 -16.47 -1.53
CA ARG A 171 0.38 -15.05 -1.39
C ARG A 171 0.20 -14.38 -2.76
N GLN A 172 1.15 -14.55 -3.68
CA GLN A 172 1.06 -13.99 -5.03
C GLN A 172 -0.13 -14.54 -5.84
N GLU A 173 -0.46 -15.83 -5.67
CA GLU A 173 -1.65 -16.43 -6.28
C GLU A 173 -2.92 -15.78 -5.72
N MET A 174 -3.02 -15.66 -4.40
CA MET A 174 -4.17 -15.07 -3.71
C MET A 174 -4.35 -13.58 -4.01
N GLN A 175 -3.27 -12.82 -4.18
CA GLN A 175 -3.33 -11.41 -4.62
C GLN A 175 -4.04 -11.31 -5.99
N ARG A 176 -3.63 -12.13 -6.96
CA ARG A 176 -4.26 -12.16 -8.30
C ARG A 176 -5.73 -12.55 -8.23
N GLU A 177 -6.06 -13.55 -7.40
CA GLU A 177 -7.44 -14.01 -7.22
C GLU A 177 -8.32 -12.94 -6.56
N LEU A 178 -7.83 -12.27 -5.51
CA LEU A 178 -8.56 -11.19 -4.83
C LEU A 178 -8.86 -10.03 -5.79
N LYS A 179 -7.89 -9.66 -6.62
CA LYS A 179 -8.06 -8.61 -7.63
C LYS A 179 -9.09 -9.01 -8.70
N GLN A 180 -9.04 -10.26 -9.15
CA GLN A 180 -10.03 -10.81 -10.09
C GLN A 180 -11.43 -10.86 -9.48
N LEU A 181 -11.52 -11.33 -8.23
CA LEU A 181 -12.77 -11.42 -7.48
C LEU A 181 -13.42 -10.05 -7.30
N GLN A 182 -12.65 -9.04 -6.91
CA GLN A 182 -13.14 -7.67 -6.74
C GLN A 182 -13.73 -7.14 -8.05
N ARG A 183 -13.04 -7.34 -9.17
CA ARG A 183 -13.53 -6.95 -10.50
C ARG A 183 -14.82 -7.68 -10.90
N GLN A 184 -14.91 -8.98 -10.64
CA GLN A 184 -16.11 -9.77 -10.93
C GLN A 184 -17.32 -9.35 -10.11
N LEU A 185 -17.11 -9.01 -8.84
CA LEU A 185 -18.18 -8.60 -7.94
C LEU A 185 -18.58 -7.13 -8.12
N GLY A 186 -17.67 -6.28 -8.61
CA GLY A 186 -17.90 -4.83 -8.73
C GLY A 186 -18.12 -4.10 -7.41
N ILE A 187 -17.77 -4.72 -6.28
CA ILE A 187 -17.91 -4.13 -4.94
C ILE A 187 -16.62 -3.41 -4.52
N THR A 188 -16.74 -2.54 -3.54
CA THR A 188 -15.61 -1.78 -3.00
C THR A 188 -14.85 -2.61 -1.98
N PHE A 189 -13.53 -2.68 -2.10
CA PHE A 189 -12.65 -3.30 -1.12
C PHE A 189 -11.88 -2.23 -0.34
N VAL A 190 -11.86 -2.39 0.99
CA VAL A 190 -10.94 -1.66 1.88
C VAL A 190 -10.00 -2.69 2.47
N TYR A 191 -8.76 -2.64 2.04
CA TYR A 191 -7.71 -3.61 2.34
C TYR A 191 -6.70 -3.00 3.31
N ILE A 192 -6.31 -3.73 4.33
CA ILE A 192 -5.22 -3.36 5.22
C ILE A 192 -4.06 -4.30 5.01
N THR A 193 -2.88 -3.74 4.89
CA THR A 193 -1.62 -4.46 4.89
C THR A 193 -0.49 -3.59 5.42
N HIS A 194 0.59 -4.21 5.82
CA HIS A 194 1.89 -3.59 6.04
C HIS A 194 2.88 -3.93 4.90
N ASP A 195 2.46 -4.78 3.96
CA ASP A 195 3.26 -5.19 2.81
C ASP A 195 3.06 -4.20 1.64
N GLN A 196 4.14 -3.55 1.25
CA GLN A 196 4.15 -2.53 0.19
C GLN A 196 3.89 -3.14 -1.18
N GLU A 197 4.41 -4.36 -1.44
CA GLU A 197 4.21 -5.03 -2.72
C GLU A 197 2.73 -5.38 -2.92
N GLU A 198 2.04 -5.84 -1.86
CA GLU A 198 0.60 -6.07 -1.90
C GLU A 198 -0.16 -4.80 -2.27
N ALA A 199 0.15 -3.69 -1.60
CA ALA A 199 -0.50 -2.40 -1.85
C ALA A 199 -0.27 -1.94 -3.29
N LEU A 200 0.97 -1.95 -3.77
CA LEU A 200 1.33 -1.52 -5.13
C LEU A 200 0.69 -2.41 -6.22
N ASN A 201 0.63 -3.73 -5.99
CA ASN A 201 0.14 -4.68 -7.00
C ASN A 201 -1.38 -4.75 -7.10
N MET A 202 -2.11 -4.56 -5.99
CA MET A 202 -3.54 -4.85 -5.96
C MET A 202 -4.42 -3.60 -6.04
N SER A 203 -3.96 -2.47 -5.51
CA SER A 203 -4.80 -1.30 -5.28
C SER A 203 -5.12 -0.51 -6.55
N THR A 204 -6.27 0.11 -6.55
CA THR A 204 -6.58 1.23 -7.45
C THR A 204 -6.14 2.55 -6.83
N ARG A 205 -6.16 2.62 -5.48
CA ARG A 205 -5.71 3.77 -4.69
C ARG A 205 -5.12 3.30 -3.36
N ILE A 206 -4.03 3.94 -2.94
CA ILE A 206 -3.33 3.70 -1.68
C ILE A 206 -3.47 4.92 -0.80
N VAL A 207 -3.69 4.70 0.48
CA VAL A 207 -3.65 5.71 1.55
C VAL A 207 -2.53 5.31 2.49
N ILE A 208 -1.49 6.12 2.55
CA ILE A 208 -0.39 5.96 3.49
C ILE A 208 -0.79 6.63 4.79
N LEU A 209 -0.77 5.87 5.88
CA LEU A 209 -1.05 6.35 7.23
C LEU A 209 0.23 6.45 8.05
N ARG A 210 0.41 7.57 8.74
CA ARG A 210 1.49 7.81 9.70
C ARG A 210 0.92 8.48 10.95
N ASN A 211 1.21 7.95 12.13
CA ASN A 211 0.82 8.54 13.43
C ASN A 211 -0.66 8.93 13.54
N GLY A 212 -1.57 8.11 12.99
CA GLY A 212 -3.02 8.33 13.06
C GLY A 212 -3.59 9.34 12.06
N ALA A 213 -2.79 9.83 11.13
CA ALA A 213 -3.18 10.76 10.07
C ALA A 213 -2.85 10.21 8.67
N ILE A 214 -3.46 10.79 7.65
CA ILE A 214 -3.13 10.48 6.25
C ILE A 214 -1.87 11.28 5.88
N GLU A 215 -0.82 10.56 5.50
CA GLU A 215 0.42 11.13 4.99
C GLU A 215 0.32 11.46 3.50
N GLN A 216 -0.13 10.49 2.71
CA GLN A 216 -0.33 10.65 1.28
C GLN A 216 -1.44 9.73 0.78
N THR A 217 -2.17 10.19 -0.23
CA THR A 217 -3.14 9.38 -0.98
C THR A 217 -2.87 9.52 -2.47
N GLY A 218 -2.90 8.41 -3.21
CA GLY A 218 -2.69 8.41 -4.66
C GLY A 218 -2.85 7.03 -5.28
N THR A 219 -2.71 6.94 -6.59
CA THR A 219 -2.56 5.67 -7.29
C THR A 219 -1.25 4.99 -6.89
N PRO A 220 -1.07 3.67 -7.11
CA PRO A 220 0.20 3.00 -6.87
C PRO A 220 1.39 3.71 -7.53
N GLU A 221 1.22 4.17 -8.77
CA GLU A 221 2.26 4.90 -9.51
C GLU A 221 2.58 6.24 -8.85
N GLU A 222 1.56 7.03 -8.45
CA GLU A 222 1.76 8.33 -7.82
C GLU A 222 2.49 8.22 -6.48
N VAL A 223 2.11 7.26 -5.61
CA VAL A 223 2.78 7.12 -4.31
C VAL A 223 4.19 6.57 -4.44
N TYR A 224 4.49 5.79 -5.48
CA TYR A 224 5.81 5.24 -5.73
C TYR A 224 6.75 6.24 -6.41
N GLU A 225 6.32 6.86 -7.52
CA GLU A 225 7.15 7.73 -8.36
C GLU A 225 7.16 9.19 -7.88
N ARG A 226 6.10 9.62 -7.16
CA ARG A 226 5.90 11.01 -6.72
C ARG A 226 5.57 11.10 -5.23
N PRO A 227 6.48 10.66 -4.35
CA PRO A 227 6.30 10.82 -2.92
C PRO A 227 6.23 12.32 -2.57
N ARG A 228 5.36 12.67 -1.60
CA ARG A 228 5.16 14.06 -1.16
C ARG A 228 5.95 14.41 0.09
N THR A 229 6.40 13.40 0.83
CA THR A 229 7.17 13.56 2.07
C THR A 229 8.34 12.61 2.09
N LEU A 230 9.33 12.93 2.90
CA LEU A 230 10.49 12.06 3.11
C LEU A 230 10.07 10.68 3.65
N PHE A 231 9.07 10.68 4.56
CA PHE A 231 8.51 9.43 5.07
C PHE A 231 7.91 8.57 3.95
N ALA A 232 7.08 9.13 3.07
CA ALA A 232 6.48 8.38 1.97
C ALA A 232 7.55 7.84 1.01
N ALA A 233 8.60 8.63 0.72
CA ALA A 233 9.71 8.22 -0.14
C ALA A 233 10.52 7.05 0.42
N ASP A 234 10.77 7.05 1.74
CA ASP A 234 11.52 6.01 2.46
C ASP A 234 10.64 4.77 2.71
N PHE A 235 9.38 5.00 3.05
CA PHE A 235 8.46 3.92 3.41
C PHE A 235 8.00 3.09 2.20
N ILE A 236 7.86 3.66 1.00
CA ILE A 236 7.40 2.94 -0.20
C ILE A 236 8.60 2.52 -1.06
N GLY A 237 9.01 1.27 -0.92
CA GLY A 237 10.14 0.72 -1.68
C GLY A 237 11.51 1.30 -1.29
N GLN A 238 12.54 0.84 -1.98
CA GLN A 238 13.88 1.38 -1.78
C GLN A 238 14.05 2.70 -2.53
N SER A 239 14.71 3.68 -1.90
CA SER A 239 15.04 4.98 -2.49
C SER A 239 16.47 5.38 -2.14
N ASN A 240 17.14 6.04 -3.08
CA ASN A 240 18.27 6.89 -2.75
C ASN A 240 17.71 8.24 -2.31
N LEU A 241 17.95 8.60 -1.07
CA LEU A 241 17.52 9.86 -0.46
C LEU A 241 18.75 10.76 -0.34
N LEU A 242 18.85 11.74 -1.22
CA LEU A 242 20.04 12.56 -1.37
C LEU A 242 19.74 14.01 -0.96
N PRO A 243 20.26 14.48 0.21
CA PRO A 243 20.10 15.87 0.61
C PRO A 243 20.80 16.82 -0.36
N GLY A 244 20.16 17.94 -0.64
CA GLY A 244 20.72 18.97 -1.50
C GLY A 244 20.07 20.34 -1.28
N VAL A 245 20.68 21.37 -1.83
CA VAL A 245 20.18 22.75 -1.77
C VAL A 245 19.77 23.19 -3.17
N VAL A 246 18.63 23.81 -3.31
CA VAL A 246 18.14 24.35 -4.59
C VAL A 246 19.01 25.54 -5.02
N THR A 247 19.68 25.45 -6.17
CA THR A 247 20.53 26.54 -6.72
C THR A 247 19.91 27.23 -7.92
N ALA A 248 19.04 26.54 -8.67
CA ALA A 248 18.29 27.14 -9.75
C ALA A 248 16.91 26.51 -9.89
N ARG A 249 15.95 27.29 -10.39
CA ARG A 249 14.60 26.85 -10.68
C ARG A 249 14.17 27.34 -12.05
N GLU A 250 13.77 26.41 -12.89
CA GLU A 250 13.19 26.65 -14.19
C GLU A 250 11.79 26.01 -14.24
N GLU A 251 11.03 26.25 -15.29
CA GLU A 251 9.70 25.67 -15.43
C GLU A 251 9.77 24.13 -15.43
N GLY A 252 9.19 23.50 -14.40
CA GLY A 252 9.15 22.04 -14.22
C GLY A 252 10.46 21.37 -13.79
N ARG A 253 11.57 22.11 -13.58
CA ARG A 253 12.88 21.58 -13.22
C ARG A 253 13.54 22.38 -12.10
N LEU A 254 14.34 21.67 -11.32
CA LEU A 254 15.23 22.23 -10.30
C LEU A 254 16.66 21.80 -10.59
N THR A 255 17.61 22.64 -10.19
CA THR A 255 19.01 22.25 -10.06
C THR A 255 19.36 22.22 -8.58
N LEU A 256 19.92 21.10 -8.13
CA LEU A 256 20.30 20.90 -6.74
C LEU A 256 21.82 20.84 -6.64
N GLN A 257 22.39 21.54 -5.67
CA GLN A 257 23.78 21.38 -5.26
C GLN A 257 23.84 20.30 -4.18
N MET A 258 24.66 19.27 -4.43
CA MET A 258 24.93 18.17 -3.51
C MET A 258 26.46 18.04 -3.38
N ALA A 259 27.00 18.27 -2.19
CA ALA A 259 28.45 18.30 -2.00
C ALA A 259 29.15 19.08 -3.14
N ASP A 260 29.99 18.43 -3.93
CA ASP A 260 30.82 19.06 -4.97
C ASP A 260 30.18 19.05 -6.38
N PHE A 261 28.94 18.59 -6.54
CA PHE A 261 28.31 18.47 -7.85
C PHE A 261 26.86 18.99 -7.87
N SER A 262 26.43 19.43 -9.04
CA SER A 262 25.06 19.87 -9.28
C SER A 262 24.31 18.85 -10.12
N VAL A 263 23.04 18.58 -9.75
CA VAL A 263 22.19 17.60 -10.43
C VAL A 263 20.81 18.15 -10.75
N PRO A 264 20.19 17.71 -11.86
CA PRO A 264 18.83 18.08 -12.19
C PRO A 264 17.83 17.22 -11.41
N ALA A 265 16.70 17.84 -11.04
CA ALA A 265 15.58 17.21 -10.36
C ALA A 265 14.23 17.67 -10.95
N ALA A 266 13.17 16.91 -10.70
CA ALA A 266 11.81 17.33 -11.04
C ALA A 266 11.29 18.33 -10.00
N ALA A 267 10.62 19.39 -10.45
CA ALA A 267 9.85 20.23 -9.56
C ALA A 267 8.65 19.45 -9.01
N PRO A 268 8.45 19.41 -7.68
CA PRO A 268 7.37 18.63 -7.07
C PRO A 268 6.01 19.27 -7.28
N GLU A 269 4.95 18.46 -7.26
CA GLU A 269 3.58 18.94 -7.22
C GLU A 269 3.17 19.27 -5.77
N GLY A 270 2.60 20.48 -5.54
CA GLY A 270 2.08 20.88 -4.23
C GLY A 270 3.11 21.38 -3.22
N PHE A 271 4.39 21.36 -3.59
CA PHE A 271 5.50 21.95 -2.85
C PHE A 271 6.33 22.81 -3.81
N SER A 272 6.70 24.01 -3.41
CA SER A 272 7.36 24.97 -4.29
C SER A 272 8.63 25.52 -3.63
N PRO A 273 9.74 24.76 -3.67
CA PRO A 273 10.97 25.18 -3.03
C PRO A 273 11.56 26.40 -3.73
N ALA A 274 12.08 27.34 -2.95
CA ALA A 274 12.84 28.51 -3.42
C ALA A 274 14.33 28.16 -3.59
N VAL A 275 15.05 29.01 -4.31
CA VAL A 275 16.52 28.95 -4.35
C VAL A 275 17.06 29.21 -2.95
N GLY A 276 17.93 28.33 -2.48
CA GLY A 276 18.46 28.30 -1.11
C GLY A 276 17.79 27.31 -0.17
N ASP A 277 16.61 26.75 -0.54
CA ASP A 277 15.93 25.76 0.31
C ASP A 277 16.67 24.43 0.31
N SER A 278 16.70 23.80 1.50
CA SER A 278 17.16 22.44 1.67
C SER A 278 16.05 21.44 1.33
N VAL A 279 16.36 20.49 0.45
CA VAL A 279 15.42 19.46 -0.03
C VAL A 279 16.10 18.11 -0.07
N VAL A 280 15.33 17.04 -0.21
CA VAL A 280 15.85 15.68 -0.42
C VAL A 280 15.42 15.21 -1.81
N LEU A 281 16.39 14.86 -2.66
CA LEU A 281 16.14 14.20 -3.93
C LEU A 281 15.79 12.73 -3.66
N CYS A 282 14.66 12.29 -4.20
CA CYS A 282 14.18 10.91 -4.10
C CYS A 282 14.45 10.20 -5.45
N LEU A 283 15.39 9.26 -5.46
CA LEU A 283 15.76 8.56 -6.69
C LEU A 283 15.64 7.06 -6.51
N ARG A 284 14.74 6.43 -7.27
CA ARG A 284 14.58 4.97 -7.23
C ARG A 284 15.82 4.28 -7.83
N PRO A 285 16.34 3.19 -7.20
CA PRO A 285 17.52 2.48 -7.70
C PRO A 285 17.38 2.01 -9.16
N GLN A 286 16.15 1.68 -9.61
CA GLN A 286 15.87 1.26 -10.98
C GLN A 286 15.96 2.41 -12.00
N ARG A 287 15.96 3.67 -11.54
CA ARG A 287 16.06 4.87 -12.38
C ARG A 287 17.50 5.33 -12.56
N VAL A 288 18.44 4.81 -11.76
CA VAL A 288 19.88 5.08 -11.89
C VAL A 288 20.42 4.33 -13.10
N ARG A 289 21.16 5.06 -13.94
CA ARG A 289 21.94 4.50 -15.05
C ARG A 289 23.41 4.77 -14.82
N TYR A 290 24.27 3.83 -15.20
CA TYR A 290 25.71 4.02 -15.14
C TYR A 290 26.43 3.33 -16.30
N GLY A 291 27.61 3.83 -16.68
CA GLY A 291 28.34 3.30 -17.81
C GLY A 291 29.69 3.99 -18.02
N SER A 292 30.39 3.66 -19.13
CA SER A 292 31.67 4.25 -19.50
C SER A 292 31.58 5.65 -20.11
N ALA A 293 30.36 6.12 -20.43
CA ALA A 293 30.07 7.44 -20.98
C ALA A 293 29.07 8.19 -20.14
N PRO A 294 28.99 9.55 -20.25
CA PRO A 294 27.99 10.36 -19.55
C PRO A 294 26.57 9.84 -19.73
N GLN A 295 25.80 9.80 -18.65
CA GLN A 295 24.44 9.29 -18.62
C GLN A 295 23.43 10.45 -18.52
N HIS A 296 22.40 10.46 -19.37
CA HIS A 296 21.37 11.53 -19.40
C HIS A 296 21.94 12.95 -19.43
N GLY A 297 23.10 13.14 -20.09
CA GLY A 297 23.78 14.43 -20.14
C GLY A 297 24.54 14.84 -18.89
N MET A 298 24.54 14.01 -17.85
CA MET A 298 25.28 14.24 -16.60
C MET A 298 26.72 13.68 -16.73
N GLN A 299 27.69 14.46 -16.26
CA GLN A 299 29.10 14.06 -16.16
C GLN A 299 29.46 13.74 -14.70
N LEU A 300 28.58 12.99 -14.02
CA LEU A 300 28.77 12.63 -12.64
C LEU A 300 29.59 11.35 -12.54
N GLU A 301 30.86 11.49 -12.11
CA GLU A 301 31.76 10.36 -11.95
C GLU A 301 31.50 9.64 -10.63
N GLY A 302 31.52 8.31 -10.70
CA GLY A 302 31.37 7.43 -9.53
C GLY A 302 32.34 6.25 -9.62
N ARG A 303 32.47 5.54 -8.51
CA ARG A 303 33.24 4.29 -8.43
C ARG A 303 32.33 3.17 -7.92
N ILE A 304 32.35 2.02 -8.59
CA ILE A 304 31.59 0.84 -8.15
C ILE A 304 32.18 0.36 -6.81
N HIS A 305 31.35 0.39 -5.77
CA HIS A 305 31.70 0.00 -4.42
C HIS A 305 31.41 -1.50 -4.17
N SER A 306 30.21 -1.95 -4.51
CA SER A 306 29.79 -3.36 -4.36
C SER A 306 28.82 -3.78 -5.44
N LYS A 307 28.70 -5.09 -5.64
CA LYS A 307 27.73 -5.71 -6.54
C LYS A 307 27.14 -6.95 -5.89
N GLU A 308 25.82 -7.08 -5.96
CA GLU A 308 25.09 -8.25 -5.47
C GLU A 308 24.09 -8.69 -6.54
N TYR A 309 24.04 -10.00 -6.78
CA TYR A 309 23.06 -10.59 -7.70
C TYR A 309 21.88 -11.16 -6.92
N ILE A 310 20.71 -10.61 -7.13
CA ILE A 310 19.48 -11.02 -6.42
C ILE A 310 18.35 -11.24 -7.43
N GLY A 311 17.93 -12.50 -7.60
CA GLY A 311 16.72 -12.85 -8.36
C GLY A 311 16.69 -12.38 -9.82
N GLY A 312 17.83 -12.39 -10.53
CA GLY A 312 17.94 -11.93 -11.93
C GLY A 312 18.23 -10.43 -12.07
N MET A 313 18.33 -9.70 -10.95
CA MET A 313 18.67 -8.29 -10.92
C MET A 313 20.07 -8.10 -10.32
N GLN A 314 20.83 -7.16 -10.88
CA GLN A 314 22.12 -6.72 -10.34
C GLN A 314 21.89 -5.49 -9.48
N HIS A 315 22.14 -5.62 -8.18
CA HIS A 315 22.21 -4.51 -7.24
C HIS A 315 23.64 -4.00 -7.18
N THR A 316 23.85 -2.74 -7.50
CA THR A 316 25.16 -2.12 -7.54
C THR A 316 25.17 -0.89 -6.65
N GLN A 317 26.15 -0.82 -5.75
CA GLN A 317 26.43 0.41 -4.99
C GLN A 317 27.54 1.18 -5.66
N ILE A 318 27.34 2.47 -5.85
CA ILE A 318 28.27 3.37 -6.52
C ILE A 318 28.58 4.52 -5.57
N THR A 319 29.84 4.73 -5.25
CA THR A 319 30.28 5.90 -4.47
C THR A 319 30.44 7.10 -5.40
N LEU A 320 29.80 8.21 -5.07
CA LEU A 320 29.93 9.51 -5.72
C LEU A 320 30.70 10.46 -4.79
N GLY A 321 31.75 11.10 -5.31
CA GLY A 321 32.63 11.90 -4.45
C GLY A 321 33.21 11.07 -3.30
N ASP A 322 33.35 11.70 -2.14
CA ASP A 322 33.98 11.05 -0.97
C ASP A 322 32.97 10.32 -0.05
N SER A 323 31.66 10.59 -0.14
CA SER A 323 30.72 10.14 0.91
C SER A 323 29.33 9.67 0.46
N ILE A 324 28.90 9.94 -0.77
CA ILE A 324 27.55 9.59 -1.21
C ILE A 324 27.55 8.18 -1.78
N LEU A 325 26.75 7.29 -1.18
CA LEU A 325 26.54 5.94 -1.67
C LEU A 325 25.19 5.87 -2.39
N LEU A 326 25.26 5.61 -3.70
CA LEU A 326 24.09 5.50 -4.58
C LEU A 326 23.81 4.04 -4.92
N ASN A 327 22.57 3.60 -4.73
CA ASN A 327 22.12 2.27 -5.12
C ASN A 327 21.56 2.31 -6.55
N ALA A 328 21.96 1.37 -7.39
CA ALA A 328 21.42 1.13 -8.72
C ALA A 328 20.95 -0.31 -8.85
N VAL A 329 19.84 -0.53 -9.54
CA VAL A 329 19.29 -1.85 -9.85
C VAL A 329 19.08 -1.97 -11.34
N THR A 330 19.71 -3.00 -11.95
CA THR A 330 19.69 -3.22 -13.40
C THR A 330 19.45 -4.69 -13.70
N GLN A 331 19.02 -5.02 -14.92
CA GLN A 331 18.93 -6.43 -15.33
C GLN A 331 20.35 -6.98 -15.54
N SER A 332 20.58 -8.21 -15.08
CA SER A 332 21.93 -8.80 -15.04
C SER A 332 22.61 -8.98 -16.42
N ALA A 333 21.85 -9.08 -17.49
CA ALA A 333 22.38 -9.27 -18.84
C ALA A 333 23.14 -8.06 -19.39
N GLU A 334 22.95 -6.86 -18.81
CA GLU A 334 23.52 -5.61 -19.36
C GLU A 334 24.87 -5.21 -18.73
N LEU A 335 25.34 -5.86 -17.65
CA LEU A 335 26.28 -5.18 -16.75
C LEU A 335 27.45 -6.00 -16.17
N ASP A 336 27.82 -7.10 -16.77
CA ASP A 336 29.04 -7.82 -16.35
C ASP A 336 30.35 -7.07 -16.72
N SER A 337 30.22 -5.90 -17.37
CA SER A 337 31.33 -5.16 -17.98
C SER A 337 32.12 -4.28 -17.00
N TYR A 338 31.60 -4.04 -15.78
CA TYR A 338 32.25 -3.11 -14.84
C TYR A 338 32.58 -3.81 -13.53
N PRO A 339 33.83 -4.26 -13.28
CA PRO A 339 34.20 -4.84 -11.99
C PRO A 339 34.18 -3.84 -10.85
N ILE A 340 34.13 -4.35 -9.60
CA ILE A 340 34.24 -3.52 -8.38
C ILE A 340 35.53 -2.66 -8.47
N GLY A 341 35.42 -1.39 -8.10
CA GLY A 341 36.48 -0.40 -8.20
C GLY A 341 36.55 0.35 -9.54
N SER A 342 35.77 -0.07 -10.55
CA SER A 342 35.73 0.66 -11.84
C SER A 342 35.16 2.06 -11.67
N ARG A 343 35.73 3.02 -12.42
CA ARG A 343 35.13 4.34 -12.62
C ARG A 343 33.99 4.25 -13.63
N VAL A 344 32.88 4.89 -13.34
CA VAL A 344 31.70 4.94 -14.20
C VAL A 344 31.10 6.35 -14.17
N TYR A 345 30.40 6.73 -15.23
CA TYR A 345 29.54 7.89 -15.24
C TYR A 345 28.13 7.46 -14.78
N VAL A 346 27.51 8.24 -13.91
CA VAL A 346 26.22 8.00 -13.34
C VAL A 346 25.24 9.08 -13.76
N GLY A 347 23.99 8.72 -13.95
CA GLY A 347 22.95 9.69 -14.27
C GLY A 347 21.54 9.10 -14.21
N TRP A 348 20.57 9.97 -14.32
CA TRP A 348 19.14 9.66 -14.33
C TRP A 348 18.35 10.70 -15.11
N ASP A 349 17.12 10.36 -15.49
CA ASP A 349 16.18 11.34 -16.05
C ASP A 349 15.58 12.17 -14.92
N ALA A 350 15.76 13.49 -14.99
CA ALA A 350 15.26 14.44 -13.98
C ALA A 350 13.76 14.26 -13.68
N ARG A 351 12.95 13.87 -14.67
CA ARG A 351 11.51 13.64 -14.51
C ARG A 351 11.17 12.53 -13.50
N HIS A 352 12.10 11.61 -13.24
CA HIS A 352 11.97 10.49 -12.29
C HIS A 352 12.77 10.70 -11.00
N ALA A 353 13.15 11.93 -10.72
CA ALA A 353 13.91 12.31 -9.54
C ALA A 353 13.20 13.48 -8.82
N PRO A 354 12.02 13.21 -8.22
CA PRO A 354 11.29 14.24 -7.47
C PRO A 354 12.06 14.66 -6.22
N VAL A 355 11.76 15.85 -5.73
CA VAL A 355 12.26 16.34 -4.45
C VAL A 355 11.13 16.42 -3.43
N VAL A 356 11.48 16.19 -2.16
CA VAL A 356 10.59 16.37 -1.02
C VAL A 356 11.21 17.36 -0.02
N PRO A 357 10.38 18.01 0.83
CA PRO A 357 10.93 18.82 1.90
C PRO A 357 11.87 18.01 2.78
N GLN A 358 12.98 18.61 3.20
CA GLN A 358 13.77 18.07 4.27
C GLN A 358 12.94 18.25 5.55
N GLU A 359 12.42 17.12 6.12
CA GLU A 359 11.77 17.18 7.43
C GLU A 359 12.83 17.62 8.43
N GLU A 360 12.56 18.68 9.22
CA GLU A 360 13.33 18.95 10.43
C GLU A 360 13.24 17.68 11.29
N GLU A 361 14.39 17.18 11.74
CA GLU A 361 14.48 15.97 12.55
C GLU A 361 13.53 16.09 13.76
N LEU A 362 12.38 15.44 13.68
CA LEU A 362 11.64 15.07 14.87
C LEU A 362 12.51 14.01 15.55
N GLY A 363 13.22 14.46 16.60
CA GLY A 363 14.24 13.73 17.28
C GLY A 363 13.87 12.29 17.58
N GLU A 364 14.86 11.45 17.37
CA GLU A 364 15.11 10.15 17.97
C GLU A 364 13.92 9.20 18.18
N ALA A 365 13.73 8.26 17.25
CA ALA A 365 13.32 6.90 17.53
C ALA A 365 13.77 5.97 16.39
N ARG A 366 15.08 5.83 16.20
CA ARG A 366 15.67 4.62 15.60
C ARG A 366 16.20 3.77 16.75
N ILE A 367 15.38 2.85 17.25
CA ILE A 367 15.82 1.61 17.89
C ILE A 367 14.97 0.48 17.30
#